data_bf966fb667d09fbda6ebd5082d83c6a7
#
_entry.id   bf966fb667d09fbda6ebd5082d83c6a7
#
_cell.length_a   1.000
_cell.length_b   1.000
_cell.length_c   1.000
_cell.angle_alpha   90.00
_cell.angle_beta   90.00
_cell.angle_gamma   90.00
#
_symmetry.space_group_name_H-M   'P 1'
#
loop_
_entity.id
_entity.type
_entity.pdbx_description
1 polymer ?
#
loop_
_entity_poly.entity_id
_entity_poly.type
_entity_poly.pdbx_seq_one_letter_code
_entity_poly.pdbx_strand_id
1 'polypeptide(L)'
;MINEIFAQRHFPGENPLGQRIKLQGQERDPLVIVGVVGNVRHFSLDEPPTPEAYVPFLQNPLSATYARSMTIVARTKADPGAVAGSLRSALTSLDKSLPVYALKPMTEYM
;
A
#
# COMPACT_ATOMS: atom_id res chain seq x y z
N MET A 1 -2.55 4.68 9.78
CA MET A 1 -3.24 5.83 9.11
C MET A 1 -4.54 5.35 8.50
N ILE A 2 -5.49 6.24 8.29
CA ILE A 2 -6.77 5.96 7.62
C ILE A 2 -6.96 6.94 6.46
N ASN A 3 -7.82 6.61 5.49
CA ASN A 3 -8.16 7.58 4.45
C ASN A 3 -9.34 8.48 4.87
N GLU A 4 -9.58 9.56 4.09
CA GLU A 4 -10.63 10.54 4.38
C GLU A 4 -12.03 9.93 4.46
N ILE A 5 -12.36 9.00 3.58
CA ILE A 5 -13.67 8.32 3.60
C ILE A 5 -13.86 7.49 4.86
N PHE A 6 -12.80 6.81 5.33
CA PHE A 6 -12.86 6.10 6.61
C PHE A 6 -13.16 7.09 7.75
N ALA A 7 -12.42 8.22 7.78
CA ALA A 7 -12.63 9.25 8.78
C ALA A 7 -14.06 9.81 8.76
N GLN A 8 -14.56 10.17 7.58
CA GLN A 8 -15.92 10.70 7.42
C GLN A 8 -17.02 9.72 7.84
N ARG A 9 -16.83 8.43 7.55
CA ARG A 9 -17.81 7.37 7.84
C ARG A 9 -17.87 6.99 9.31
N HIS A 10 -16.71 6.90 9.96
CA HIS A 10 -16.61 6.37 11.32
C HIS A 10 -16.42 7.43 12.40
N PHE A 11 -15.98 8.62 12.03
CA PHE A 11 -15.74 9.76 12.93
C PHE A 11 -16.38 11.05 12.38
N PRO A 12 -17.68 11.06 12.04
CA PRO A 12 -18.32 12.22 11.44
C PRO A 12 -18.29 13.41 12.40
N GLY A 13 -17.68 14.52 11.98
CA GLY A 13 -17.56 15.74 12.79
C GLY A 13 -16.57 15.65 13.95
N GLU A 14 -15.84 14.57 14.09
CA GLU A 14 -14.86 14.36 15.15
C GLU A 14 -13.43 14.31 14.58
N ASN A 15 -12.45 14.61 15.44
CA ASN A 15 -11.05 14.42 15.09
C ASN A 15 -10.67 12.93 15.27
N PRO A 16 -10.34 12.21 14.19
CA PRO A 16 -9.98 10.80 14.27
C PRO A 16 -8.58 10.56 14.85
N LEU A 17 -7.71 11.57 14.90
CA LEU A 17 -6.34 11.43 15.40
C LEU A 17 -6.32 11.04 16.88
N GLY A 18 -5.54 10.02 17.22
CA GLY A 18 -5.47 9.48 18.58
C GLY A 18 -6.59 8.50 18.94
N GLN A 19 -7.64 8.40 18.13
CA GLN A 19 -8.69 7.41 18.32
C GLN A 19 -8.18 5.99 18.05
N ARG A 20 -8.81 5.01 18.69
CA ARG A 20 -8.46 3.60 18.60
C ARG A 20 -9.44 2.85 17.70
N ILE A 21 -8.90 2.04 16.78
CA ILE A 21 -9.69 1.17 15.92
C ILE A 21 -9.26 -0.27 16.06
N LYS A 22 -10.22 -1.20 15.92
CA LYS A 22 -9.96 -2.62 15.72
C LYS A 22 -10.29 -2.98 14.29
N LEU A 23 -9.36 -3.61 13.61
CA LEU A 23 -9.61 -4.20 12.29
C LEU A 23 -10.18 -5.60 12.48
N GLN A 24 -11.17 -5.96 11.67
CA GLN A 24 -11.80 -7.27 11.72
C GLN A 24 -10.76 -8.39 11.52
N GLY A 25 -10.79 -9.41 12.39
CA GLY A 25 -9.82 -10.51 12.36
C GLY A 25 -8.51 -10.24 13.11
N GLN A 26 -8.38 -9.11 13.79
CA GLN A 26 -7.24 -8.85 14.69
C GLN A 26 -7.62 -9.18 16.14
N GLU A 27 -6.94 -10.16 16.72
CA GLU A 27 -7.00 -10.47 18.16
C GLU A 27 -6.07 -9.58 19.00
N ARG A 28 -5.36 -8.66 18.36
CA ARG A 28 -4.36 -7.78 18.99
C ARG A 28 -4.97 -6.50 19.55
N ASP A 29 -4.12 -5.76 20.26
CA ASP A 29 -4.46 -4.45 20.81
C ASP A 29 -4.98 -3.49 19.72
N PRO A 30 -5.93 -2.60 20.07
CA PRO A 30 -6.44 -1.61 19.15
C PRO A 30 -5.34 -0.75 18.55
N LEU A 31 -5.46 -0.44 17.27
CA LEU A 31 -4.55 0.45 16.55
C LEU A 31 -4.92 1.90 16.81
N VAL A 32 -3.93 2.75 17.07
CA VAL A 32 -4.12 4.19 17.21
C VAL A 32 -4.01 4.87 15.85
N ILE A 33 -4.96 5.73 15.52
CA ILE A 33 -4.94 6.53 14.30
C ILE A 33 -3.93 7.66 14.47
N VAL A 34 -2.88 7.67 13.65
CA VAL A 34 -1.79 8.66 13.68
C VAL A 34 -1.82 9.63 12.51
N GLY A 35 -2.73 9.44 11.56
CA GLY A 35 -2.85 10.31 10.39
C GLY A 35 -4.05 9.96 9.52
N VAL A 36 -4.52 10.97 8.79
CA VAL A 36 -5.53 10.85 7.74
C VAL A 36 -4.85 11.19 6.41
N VAL A 37 -5.06 10.37 5.39
CA VAL A 37 -4.50 10.53 4.05
C VAL A 37 -5.62 10.66 3.02
N GLY A 38 -5.31 11.22 1.86
CA GLY A 38 -6.23 11.30 0.74
C GLY A 38 -6.72 9.92 0.27
N ASN A 39 -7.83 9.91 -0.44
CA ASN A 39 -8.41 8.68 -0.94
C ASN A 39 -7.67 8.17 -2.19
N VAL A 40 -7.51 6.86 -2.28
CA VAL A 40 -6.95 6.19 -3.46
C VAL A 40 -8.03 5.28 -4.06
N ARG A 41 -8.05 5.18 -5.40
CA ARG A 41 -8.93 4.29 -6.14
C ARG A 41 -8.14 3.04 -6.53
N HIS A 42 -8.42 1.92 -5.89
CA HIS A 42 -7.66 0.67 -6.08
C HIS A 42 -8.21 -0.23 -7.18
N PHE A 43 -9.53 -0.21 -7.40
CA PHE A 43 -10.19 -1.18 -8.27
C PHE A 43 -10.50 -0.62 -9.65
N SER A 44 -10.96 0.62 -9.72
CA SER A 44 -11.27 1.31 -10.97
C SER A 44 -11.22 2.82 -10.78
N LEU A 45 -10.92 3.55 -11.86
CA LEU A 45 -10.98 5.01 -11.86
C LEU A 45 -12.42 5.54 -11.75
N ASP A 46 -13.41 4.73 -12.15
CA ASP A 46 -14.83 5.09 -12.16
C ASP A 46 -15.54 4.72 -10.84
N GLU A 47 -14.95 3.84 -10.03
CA GLU A 47 -15.52 3.48 -8.73
C GLU A 47 -15.19 4.49 -7.65
N PRO A 48 -16.15 4.79 -6.75
CA PRO A 48 -15.87 5.64 -5.61
C PRO A 48 -14.83 4.97 -4.69
N PRO A 49 -13.95 5.75 -4.06
CA PRO A 49 -12.97 5.20 -3.14
C PRO A 49 -13.66 4.59 -1.92
N THR A 50 -13.06 3.56 -1.35
CA THR A 50 -13.57 2.81 -0.20
C THR A 50 -12.84 3.22 1.09
N PRO A 51 -13.45 3.00 2.29
CA PRO A 51 -12.76 3.21 3.55
C PRO A 51 -11.56 2.28 3.69
N GLU A 52 -10.39 2.85 3.99
CA GLU A 52 -9.14 2.11 4.08
C GLU A 52 -8.34 2.48 5.33
N ALA A 53 -7.66 1.48 5.89
CA ALA A 53 -6.71 1.66 6.96
C ALA A 53 -5.33 1.14 6.53
N TYR A 54 -4.30 1.97 6.70
CA TYR A 54 -2.92 1.67 6.37
C TYR A 54 -2.15 1.34 7.64
N VAL A 55 -1.62 0.14 7.72
CA VAL A 55 -0.83 -0.36 8.84
C VAL A 55 0.61 -0.55 8.38
N PRO A 56 1.63 -0.15 9.16
CA PRO A 56 3.01 -0.44 8.82
C PRO A 56 3.23 -1.94 8.63
N PHE A 57 3.97 -2.31 7.60
CA PHE A 57 4.20 -3.70 7.24
C PHE A 57 4.69 -4.54 8.43
N LEU A 58 5.65 -4.03 9.21
CA LEU A 58 6.21 -4.73 10.38
C LEU A 58 5.23 -4.90 11.54
N GLN A 59 4.15 -4.10 11.58
CA GLN A 59 3.10 -4.21 12.59
C GLN A 59 1.94 -5.10 12.12
N ASN A 60 1.92 -5.48 10.85
CA ASN A 60 0.87 -6.33 10.30
C ASN A 60 1.11 -7.79 10.74
N PRO A 61 0.18 -8.42 11.49
CA PRO A 61 0.32 -9.82 11.91
C PRO A 61 0.33 -10.80 10.73
N LEU A 62 -0.24 -10.40 9.60
CA LEU A 62 -0.28 -11.18 8.37
C LEU A 62 0.95 -10.94 7.47
N SER A 63 1.90 -10.09 7.89
CA SER A 63 3.09 -9.77 7.11
C SER A 63 3.88 -11.01 6.67
N ALA A 64 4.01 -12.01 7.54
CA ALA A 64 4.67 -13.28 7.21
C ALA A 64 3.95 -14.05 6.09
N THR A 65 2.63 -13.93 5.98
CA THR A 65 1.83 -14.59 4.94
C THR A 65 1.86 -13.80 3.64
N TYR A 66 1.78 -12.46 3.71
CA TYR A 66 1.79 -11.58 2.53
C TYR A 66 3.20 -11.16 2.09
N ALA A 67 4.23 -11.39 2.92
CA ALA A 67 5.62 -11.08 2.61
C ALA A 67 6.22 -11.88 1.44
N ARG A 68 5.47 -12.80 0.87
CA ARG A 68 5.91 -13.60 -0.29
C ARG A 68 5.86 -12.84 -1.61
N SER A 69 5.19 -11.71 -1.64
CA SER A 69 5.02 -10.92 -2.86
C SER A 69 4.97 -9.43 -2.51
N MET A 70 5.72 -8.62 -3.23
CA MET A 70 5.76 -7.18 -3.08
C MET A 70 5.77 -6.51 -4.46
N THR A 71 4.97 -5.47 -4.62
CA THR A 71 4.99 -4.65 -5.84
C THR A 71 5.78 -3.37 -5.57
N ILE A 72 6.77 -3.10 -6.40
CA ILE A 72 7.54 -1.86 -6.35
C ILE A 72 7.12 -0.97 -7.51
N VAL A 73 6.71 0.25 -7.20
CA VAL A 73 6.41 1.29 -8.19
C VAL A 73 7.50 2.35 -8.13
N ALA A 74 8.12 2.62 -9.27
CA ALA A 74 9.19 3.61 -9.37
C ALA A 74 8.85 4.68 -10.41
N ARG A 75 9.01 5.96 -10.03
CA ARG A 75 8.95 7.08 -10.98
C ARG A 75 10.36 7.36 -11.49
N THR A 76 10.53 7.41 -12.80
CA THR A 76 11.82 7.68 -13.45
C THR A 76 11.78 9.01 -14.20
N LYS A 77 12.93 9.66 -14.36
CA LYS A 77 13.09 10.83 -15.23
C LYS A 77 13.41 10.43 -16.67
N ALA A 78 13.96 9.24 -16.86
CA ALA A 78 14.27 8.65 -18.15
C ALA A 78 13.16 7.71 -18.62
N ASP A 79 13.29 7.19 -19.84
CA ASP A 79 12.37 6.17 -20.35
C ASP A 79 12.28 4.99 -19.39
N PRO A 80 11.06 4.60 -18.94
CA PRO A 80 10.88 3.49 -18.02
C PRO A 80 11.46 2.18 -18.49
N GLY A 81 11.43 1.90 -19.80
CA GLY A 81 12.01 0.70 -20.39
C GLY A 81 13.53 0.61 -20.20
N ALA A 82 14.23 1.74 -20.30
CA ALA A 82 15.67 1.80 -20.10
C ALA A 82 16.09 1.50 -18.64
N VAL A 83 15.22 1.80 -17.67
CA VAL A 83 15.50 1.58 -16.24
C VAL A 83 15.19 0.15 -15.79
N ALA A 84 14.38 -0.57 -16.54
CA ALA A 84 13.95 -1.94 -16.20
C ALA A 84 15.13 -2.91 -15.98
N GLY A 85 16.13 -2.86 -16.85
CA GLY A 85 17.32 -3.70 -16.73
C GLY A 85 18.13 -3.42 -15.46
N SER A 86 18.34 -2.14 -15.16
CA SER A 86 19.05 -1.70 -13.95
C SER A 86 18.32 -2.11 -12.68
N LEU A 87 16.99 -1.95 -12.67
CA LEU A 87 16.16 -2.35 -11.54
C LEU A 87 16.22 -3.86 -11.30
N ARG A 88 16.11 -4.65 -12.36
CA ARG A 88 16.26 -6.12 -12.28
C ARG A 88 17.61 -6.51 -11.73
N SER A 89 18.69 -5.90 -12.24
CA SER A 89 20.05 -6.18 -11.78
C SER A 89 20.23 -5.84 -10.30
N ALA A 90 19.68 -4.70 -9.84
CA ALA A 90 19.74 -4.31 -8.44
C ALA A 90 19.00 -5.31 -7.53
N LEU A 91 17.80 -5.75 -7.93
CA LEU A 91 17.04 -6.77 -7.19
C LEU A 91 17.76 -8.12 -7.14
N THR A 92 18.32 -8.57 -8.26
CA THR A 92 19.09 -9.83 -8.33
C THR A 92 20.38 -9.76 -7.51
N SER A 93 20.97 -8.57 -7.35
CA SER A 93 22.15 -8.39 -6.49
C SER A 93 21.85 -8.51 -5.01
N LEU A 94 20.61 -8.13 -4.60
CA LEU A 94 20.15 -8.29 -3.22
C LEU A 94 19.90 -9.77 -2.88
N ASP A 95 19.19 -10.46 -3.77
CA ASP A 95 18.94 -11.91 -3.64
C ASP A 95 18.71 -12.53 -5.01
N LYS A 96 19.59 -13.45 -5.40
CA LYS A 96 19.52 -14.16 -6.68
C LYS A 96 18.30 -15.07 -6.81
N SER A 97 17.69 -15.45 -5.70
CA SER A 97 16.51 -16.33 -5.66
C SER A 97 15.19 -15.56 -5.82
N LEU A 98 15.21 -14.22 -5.78
CA LEU A 98 14.00 -13.40 -5.94
C LEU A 98 13.52 -13.40 -7.40
N PRO A 99 12.39 -14.03 -7.72
CA PRO A 99 11.81 -13.93 -9.04
C PRO A 99 11.19 -12.55 -9.26
N VAL A 100 11.58 -11.87 -10.33
CA VAL A 100 11.00 -10.58 -10.74
C VAL A 100 9.99 -10.83 -11.84
N TYR A 101 8.72 -10.59 -11.53
CA TYR A 101 7.60 -10.73 -12.45
C TYR A 101 7.09 -9.38 -12.93
N ALA A 102 6.44 -9.37 -14.10
CA ALA A 102 5.65 -8.26 -14.61
C ALA A 102 6.34 -6.87 -14.53
N LEU A 103 7.65 -6.84 -14.84
CA LEU A 103 8.40 -5.59 -14.91
C LEU A 103 8.02 -4.86 -16.21
N LYS A 104 7.14 -3.87 -16.14
CA LYS A 104 6.61 -3.11 -17.26
C LYS A 104 6.21 -1.69 -16.87
N PRO A 105 6.17 -0.76 -17.85
CA PRO A 105 5.69 0.60 -17.63
C PRO A 105 4.23 0.63 -17.16
N MET A 106 3.88 1.63 -16.35
CA MET A 106 2.49 1.80 -15.88
C MET A 106 1.51 2.05 -17.04
N THR A 107 1.98 2.59 -18.17
CA THR A 107 1.17 2.79 -19.39
C THR A 107 0.63 1.48 -19.99
N GLU A 108 1.21 0.34 -19.66
CA GLU A 108 0.71 -0.97 -20.10
C GLU A 108 -0.38 -1.55 -19.16
N TYR A 109 -0.69 -0.85 -18.05
CA TYR A 109 -1.75 -1.23 -17.11
C TYR A 109 -3.01 -0.36 -17.25
N MET A 110 -2.92 0.73 -18.01
CA MET A 110 -4.01 1.64 -18.36
C MET A 110 -4.54 1.31 -19.76
#